data_99f431c7367bf8f70d3e1e47dbf34b0b
#
_entry.id   99f431c7367bf8f70d3e1e47dbf34b0b
#
_cell.length_a   1.000
_cell.length_b   1.000
_cell.length_c   1.000
_cell.angle_alpha   90.00
_cell.angle_beta   90.00
_cell.angle_gamma   90.00
#
_symmetry.space_group_name_H-M   'P 1'
#
loop_
_entity.id
_entity.type
_entity.pdbx_description
1 polymer ?
#
loop_
_entity_poly.entity_id
_entity_poly.type
_entity_poly.pdbx_seq_one_letter_code
_entity_poly.pdbx_strand_id
1 'polypeptide(L)'
;MRADAAAPEPAAAPRLDVIGSAADDPARRVLRAVARAWRADDADAFAIARDVTSVRADALAAWWGEGAPSSQLLAHAAGGVLLLGAASARDPDLDWQPVWRDADGETLAERAACAPATCLRFVQALDPARLPAVLDPAFPARLRALVQPPPAPARIAATDFAPAEGGAAYPPTPRDLRPWWAVLIALLFALERWMAASPRRNRGP
;
A
#
# COMPACT_ATOMS: atom_id res chain seq x y z
N MET A 1 19.86 19.06 25.32
CA MET A 1 19.36 19.55 24.04
C MET A 1 19.11 18.32 23.16
N ARG A 2 17.89 17.83 23.05
CA ARG A 2 17.51 16.79 22.10
C ARG A 2 17.42 17.46 20.73
N ALA A 3 18.26 17.01 19.78
CA ALA A 3 18.01 17.31 18.39
C ALA A 3 16.73 16.55 18.00
N ASP A 4 15.63 17.28 17.80
CA ASP A 4 14.47 16.75 17.10
C ASP A 4 14.95 16.31 15.73
N ALA A 5 15.15 15.01 15.56
CA ALA A 5 15.32 14.42 14.24
C ALA A 5 13.98 14.65 13.52
N ALA A 6 13.91 15.70 12.71
CA ALA A 6 12.77 15.96 11.87
C ALA A 6 12.44 14.71 11.09
N ALA A 7 11.20 14.22 11.18
CA ALA A 7 10.75 13.11 10.36
C ALA A 7 11.07 13.45 8.89
N PRO A 8 11.63 12.52 8.11
CA PRO A 8 11.96 12.78 6.71
C PRO A 8 10.70 13.27 6.00
N GLU A 9 10.82 14.41 5.35
CA GLU A 9 9.71 15.00 4.59
C GLU A 9 9.27 13.99 3.52
N PRO A 10 7.98 13.68 3.39
CA PRO A 10 7.52 12.71 2.41
C PRO A 10 7.92 13.18 1.01
N ALA A 11 8.61 12.33 0.27
CA ALA A 11 9.05 12.66 -1.08
C ALA A 11 7.88 13.13 -1.94
N ALA A 12 8.08 14.21 -2.69
CA ALA A 12 7.06 14.75 -3.57
C ALA A 12 6.58 13.68 -4.56
N ALA A 13 5.29 13.68 -4.86
CA ALA A 13 4.74 12.74 -5.84
C ALA A 13 5.35 12.99 -7.22
N PRO A 14 5.69 11.95 -8.01
CA PRO A 14 6.30 12.11 -9.32
C PRO A 14 5.29 12.71 -10.31
N ARG A 15 5.78 13.41 -11.33
CA ARG A 15 5.07 13.66 -12.57
C ARG A 15 5.00 12.37 -13.39
N LEU A 16 4.13 12.29 -14.36
CA LEU A 16 3.97 11.08 -15.18
C LEU A 16 4.05 11.44 -16.67
N ASP A 17 5.05 10.88 -17.34
CA ASP A 17 5.24 11.03 -18.79
C ASP A 17 5.04 9.68 -19.49
N VAL A 18 4.11 9.64 -20.45
CA VAL A 18 3.71 8.42 -21.16
C VAL A 18 4.20 8.46 -22.58
N ILE A 19 4.87 7.38 -23.02
CA ILE A 19 5.39 7.19 -24.37
C ILE A 19 4.66 6.02 -25.04
N GLY A 20 4.44 6.11 -26.34
CA GLY A 20 3.97 4.99 -27.17
C GLY A 20 2.49 4.67 -27.07
N SER A 21 1.71 5.42 -26.29
CA SER A 21 0.26 5.19 -26.21
C SER A 21 -0.47 5.76 -27.43
N ALA A 22 -1.45 5.02 -27.97
CA ALA A 22 -2.36 5.50 -29.01
C ALA A 22 -3.22 6.67 -28.51
N ALA A 23 -3.70 7.52 -29.41
CA ALA A 23 -4.46 8.73 -29.05
C ALA A 23 -5.77 8.41 -28.31
N ASP A 24 -6.40 7.32 -28.67
CA ASP A 24 -7.67 6.80 -28.16
C ASP A 24 -7.53 5.77 -27.04
N ASP A 25 -6.29 5.47 -26.60
CA ASP A 25 -6.03 4.50 -25.53
C ASP A 25 -6.72 4.93 -24.23
N PRO A 26 -7.63 4.11 -23.66
CA PRO A 26 -8.32 4.40 -22.41
C PRO A 26 -7.36 4.58 -21.24
N ALA A 27 -6.19 3.94 -21.27
CA ALA A 27 -5.16 4.09 -20.25
C ALA A 27 -4.68 5.54 -20.09
N ARG A 28 -4.68 6.35 -21.15
CA ARG A 28 -4.32 7.78 -21.05
C ARG A 28 -5.21 8.54 -20.09
N ARG A 29 -6.52 8.24 -20.09
CA ARG A 29 -7.49 8.90 -19.18
C ARG A 29 -7.24 8.48 -17.74
N VAL A 30 -7.01 7.18 -17.53
CA VAL A 30 -6.72 6.63 -16.19
C VAL A 30 -5.41 7.21 -15.66
N LEU A 31 -4.32 7.17 -16.43
CA LEU A 31 -3.01 7.66 -16.00
C LEU A 31 -3.02 9.17 -15.76
N ARG A 32 -3.76 9.94 -16.57
CA ARG A 32 -3.96 11.38 -16.32
C ARG A 32 -4.72 11.65 -15.04
N ALA A 33 -5.75 10.85 -14.73
CA ALA A 33 -6.49 10.95 -13.48
C ALA A 33 -5.59 10.61 -12.27
N VAL A 34 -4.76 9.58 -12.40
CA VAL A 34 -3.76 9.20 -11.40
C VAL A 34 -2.76 10.34 -11.14
N ALA A 35 -2.17 10.89 -12.20
CA ALA A 35 -1.20 11.98 -12.08
C ALA A 35 -1.81 13.22 -11.41
N ARG A 36 -3.06 13.56 -11.74
CA ARG A 36 -3.82 14.64 -11.09
C ARG A 36 -4.13 14.34 -9.62
N ALA A 37 -4.45 13.09 -9.28
CA ALA A 37 -4.65 12.69 -7.90
C ALA A 37 -3.36 12.79 -7.06
N TRP A 38 -2.20 12.58 -7.69
CA TRP A 38 -0.90 12.73 -7.04
C TRP A 38 -0.48 14.19 -6.87
N ARG A 39 -0.83 15.06 -7.82
CA ARG A 39 -0.39 16.45 -7.92
C ARG A 39 -1.55 17.34 -8.38
N ALA A 40 -2.51 17.53 -7.50
CA ALA A 40 -3.78 18.21 -7.83
C ALA A 40 -3.58 19.65 -8.37
N ASP A 41 -2.57 20.35 -7.88
CA ASP A 41 -2.29 21.75 -8.22
C ASP A 41 -1.26 21.92 -9.36
N ASP A 42 -0.77 20.82 -9.93
CA ASP A 42 0.23 20.87 -11.01
C ASP A 42 -0.45 20.56 -12.36
N ALA A 43 -0.59 21.60 -13.19
CA ALA A 43 -1.14 21.44 -14.54
C ALA A 43 -0.29 20.50 -15.40
N ASP A 44 1.01 20.42 -15.13
CA ASP A 44 2.00 19.61 -15.84
C ASP A 44 2.23 18.23 -15.19
N ALA A 45 1.33 17.80 -14.28
CA ALA A 45 1.43 16.51 -13.64
C ALA A 45 1.47 15.32 -14.62
N PHE A 46 0.90 15.48 -15.82
CA PHE A 46 0.82 14.47 -16.86
C PHE A 46 1.22 15.02 -18.22
N ALA A 47 2.06 14.29 -18.97
CA ALA A 47 2.39 14.60 -20.35
C ALA A 47 2.43 13.33 -21.22
N ILE A 48 2.24 13.53 -22.53
CA ILE A 48 2.52 12.51 -23.55
C ILE A 48 3.83 12.88 -24.22
N ALA A 49 4.84 12.07 -23.96
CA ALA A 49 6.15 12.23 -24.59
C ALA A 49 6.14 11.58 -25.99
N ARG A 50 6.76 12.23 -26.95
CA ARG A 50 6.88 11.70 -28.34
C ARG A 50 7.96 10.64 -28.42
N ASP A 51 9.02 10.85 -27.68
CA ASP A 51 10.21 10.01 -27.64
C ASP A 51 10.88 10.10 -26.25
N VAL A 52 11.94 9.35 -26.04
CA VAL A 52 12.66 9.30 -24.77
C VAL A 52 13.28 10.66 -24.39
N THR A 53 13.70 11.45 -25.37
CA THR A 53 14.36 12.74 -25.14
C THR A 53 13.40 13.81 -24.66
N SER A 54 12.11 13.62 -24.90
CA SER A 54 11.02 14.50 -24.43
C SER A 54 10.47 14.12 -23.05
N VAL A 55 10.96 13.03 -22.44
CA VAL A 55 10.62 12.66 -21.05
C VAL A 55 11.35 13.57 -20.08
N ARG A 56 10.63 14.15 -19.14
CA ARG A 56 11.21 15.03 -18.11
C ARG A 56 12.02 14.23 -17.10
N ALA A 57 13.14 14.77 -16.66
CA ALA A 57 14.07 14.10 -15.74
C ALA A 57 13.45 13.81 -14.37
N ASP A 58 12.46 14.59 -13.95
CA ASP A 58 11.75 14.46 -12.66
C ASP A 58 10.43 13.68 -12.77
N ALA A 59 10.12 13.15 -13.98
CA ALA A 59 8.90 12.39 -14.22
C ALA A 59 9.13 10.88 -14.12
N LEU A 60 8.11 10.18 -13.65
CA LEU A 60 7.98 8.74 -13.82
C LEU A 60 7.72 8.46 -15.31
N ALA A 61 8.65 7.75 -15.94
CA ALA A 61 8.49 7.32 -17.33
C ALA A 61 7.53 6.12 -17.40
N ALA A 62 6.63 6.15 -18.39
CA ALA A 62 5.70 5.06 -18.65
C ALA A 62 5.72 4.68 -20.13
N TRP A 63 6.09 3.44 -20.44
CA TRP A 63 6.06 2.86 -21.77
C TRP A 63 4.73 2.16 -22.02
N TRP A 64 3.96 2.67 -22.99
CA TRP A 64 2.63 2.15 -23.33
C TRP A 64 2.54 1.64 -24.78
N GLY A 65 3.68 1.52 -25.45
CA GLY A 65 3.78 0.96 -26.78
C GLY A 65 3.80 -0.57 -26.78
N GLU A 66 3.65 -1.13 -27.96
CA GLU A 66 3.91 -2.54 -28.22
C GLU A 66 5.42 -2.82 -28.18
N GLY A 67 5.78 -4.07 -27.86
CA GLY A 67 7.17 -4.48 -27.80
C GLY A 67 7.92 -4.04 -26.53
N ALA A 68 9.22 -4.28 -26.52
CA ALA A 68 10.10 -3.96 -25.40
C ALA A 68 10.43 -2.46 -25.35
N PRO A 69 10.61 -1.87 -24.16
CA PRO A 69 11.13 -0.52 -24.02
C PRO A 69 12.56 -0.45 -24.55
N SER A 70 12.94 0.67 -25.14
CA SER A 70 14.32 0.86 -25.63
C SER A 70 15.32 0.90 -24.49
N SER A 71 16.58 0.52 -24.78
CA SER A 71 17.68 0.63 -23.80
C SER A 71 17.89 2.08 -23.33
N GLN A 72 17.61 3.06 -24.18
CA GLN A 72 17.67 4.48 -23.85
C GLN A 72 16.59 4.86 -22.81
N LEU A 73 15.39 4.30 -22.92
CA LEU A 73 14.32 4.53 -21.95
C LEU A 73 14.63 3.86 -20.59
N LEU A 74 15.20 2.66 -20.61
CA LEU A 74 15.70 1.99 -19.41
C LEU A 74 16.80 2.79 -18.71
N ALA A 75 17.73 3.34 -19.51
CA ALA A 75 18.80 4.21 -18.99
C ALA A 75 18.24 5.52 -18.40
N HIS A 76 17.19 6.10 -19.01
CA HIS A 76 16.51 7.28 -18.48
C HIS A 76 15.87 7.01 -17.11
N ALA A 77 15.29 5.82 -16.93
CA ALA A 77 14.66 5.39 -15.68
C ALA A 77 15.68 4.77 -14.67
N ALA A 78 16.97 4.91 -14.91
CA ALA A 78 18.02 4.30 -14.09
C ALA A 78 17.87 4.64 -12.60
N GLY A 79 17.93 3.62 -11.76
CA GLY A 79 17.76 3.76 -10.31
C GLY A 79 16.33 4.01 -9.84
N GLY A 80 15.38 4.13 -10.77
CA GLY A 80 13.95 4.31 -10.50
C GLY A 80 13.09 3.19 -11.07
N VAL A 81 11.80 3.51 -11.23
CA VAL A 81 10.80 2.59 -11.79
C VAL A 81 10.42 3.04 -13.20
N LEU A 82 10.40 2.09 -14.14
CA LEU A 82 9.77 2.25 -15.45
C LEU A 82 8.41 1.54 -15.42
N LEU A 83 7.35 2.29 -15.70
CA LEU A 83 6.01 1.75 -15.76
C LEU A 83 5.75 1.19 -17.17
N LEU A 84 5.23 -0.03 -17.27
CA LEU A 84 4.95 -0.71 -18.53
C LEU A 84 3.46 -1.02 -18.66
N GLY A 85 2.90 -0.74 -19.84
CA GLY A 85 1.54 -1.11 -20.20
C GLY A 85 1.41 -2.61 -20.49
N ALA A 86 0.18 -3.11 -20.54
CA ALA A 86 -0.11 -4.52 -20.81
C ALA A 86 0.33 -4.98 -22.20
N ALA A 87 0.35 -4.08 -23.19
CA ALA A 87 0.79 -4.36 -24.56
C ALA A 87 2.31 -4.46 -24.71
N SER A 88 3.09 -3.97 -23.72
CA SER A 88 4.54 -4.09 -23.77
C SER A 88 4.99 -5.54 -23.63
N ALA A 89 6.04 -5.89 -24.40
CA ALA A 89 6.57 -7.23 -24.37
C ALA A 89 7.07 -7.58 -22.97
N ARG A 90 6.69 -8.76 -22.51
CA ARG A 90 7.23 -9.37 -21.32
C ARG A 90 8.52 -10.09 -21.66
N ASP A 91 9.62 -9.64 -21.12
CA ASP A 91 10.91 -10.31 -21.28
C ASP A 91 10.87 -11.63 -20.47
N PRO A 92 11.02 -12.81 -21.12
CA PRO A 92 10.97 -14.09 -20.43
C PRO A 92 12.19 -14.37 -19.57
N ASP A 93 13.30 -13.69 -19.82
CA ASP A 93 14.56 -13.86 -19.08
C ASP A 93 14.57 -13.11 -17.74
N LEU A 94 13.57 -12.25 -17.50
CA LEU A 94 13.41 -11.53 -16.25
C LEU A 94 12.52 -12.30 -15.27
N ASP A 95 12.89 -12.27 -13.98
CA ASP A 95 12.10 -12.83 -12.89
C ASP A 95 10.97 -11.87 -12.50
N TRP A 96 9.80 -12.09 -13.08
CA TRP A 96 8.61 -11.28 -12.83
C TRP A 96 7.85 -11.75 -11.59
N GLN A 97 7.79 -10.90 -10.58
CA GLN A 97 7.08 -11.16 -9.33
C GLN A 97 5.76 -10.39 -9.28
N PRO A 98 4.63 -11.02 -8.97
CA PRO A 98 3.36 -10.33 -8.79
C PRO A 98 3.43 -9.44 -7.56
N VAL A 99 3.16 -8.13 -7.75
CA VAL A 99 3.21 -7.12 -6.68
C VAL A 99 1.85 -6.51 -6.38
N TRP A 100 0.88 -6.71 -7.25
CA TRP A 100 -0.49 -6.27 -7.05
C TRP A 100 -1.47 -7.33 -7.56
N ARG A 101 -2.41 -7.69 -6.71
CA ARG A 101 -3.52 -8.59 -7.06
C ARG A 101 -4.84 -7.88 -6.78
N ASP A 102 -5.88 -8.25 -7.52
CA ASP A 102 -7.25 -7.82 -7.24
C ASP A 102 -7.89 -8.63 -6.09
N ALA A 103 -9.19 -8.40 -5.88
CA ALA A 103 -9.95 -9.08 -4.84
C ALA A 103 -10.13 -10.58 -5.12
N ASP A 104 -10.08 -10.99 -6.39
CA ASP A 104 -10.22 -12.37 -6.85
C ASP A 104 -8.88 -13.11 -6.87
N GLY A 105 -7.79 -12.42 -6.55
CA GLY A 105 -6.42 -12.96 -6.52
C GLY A 105 -5.70 -12.90 -7.86
N GLU A 106 -6.33 -12.37 -8.92
CA GLU A 106 -5.71 -12.20 -10.22
C GLU A 106 -4.62 -11.14 -10.19
N THR A 107 -3.52 -11.37 -10.91
CA THR A 107 -2.40 -10.45 -10.94
C THR A 107 -2.73 -9.23 -11.80
N LEU A 108 -2.71 -8.04 -11.19
CA LEU A 108 -2.88 -6.76 -11.89
C LEU A 108 -1.56 -6.15 -12.33
N ALA A 109 -0.52 -6.27 -11.50
CA ALA A 109 0.80 -5.78 -11.83
C ALA A 109 1.89 -6.71 -11.32
N GLU A 110 2.97 -6.79 -12.07
CA GLU A 110 4.17 -7.56 -11.78
C GLU A 110 5.41 -6.65 -11.85
N ARG A 111 6.46 -7.04 -11.14
CA ARG A 111 7.71 -6.28 -11.07
C ARG A 111 8.87 -7.20 -11.43
N ALA A 112 9.86 -6.64 -12.13
CA ALA A 112 11.12 -7.30 -12.40
C ALA A 112 12.29 -6.30 -12.35
N ALA A 113 13.50 -6.80 -12.11
CA ALA A 113 14.72 -6.00 -12.28
C ALA A 113 15.09 -5.95 -13.77
N CYS A 114 14.88 -4.82 -14.41
CA CYS A 114 15.27 -4.58 -15.81
C CYS A 114 16.41 -3.57 -15.87
N ALA A 115 17.56 -3.97 -15.36
CA ALA A 115 18.73 -3.08 -15.18
C ALA A 115 18.96 -2.14 -16.39
N PRO A 116 19.21 -0.83 -16.12
CA PRO A 116 19.51 -0.21 -14.84
C PRO A 116 18.28 0.29 -14.04
N ALA A 117 17.06 -0.03 -14.47
CA ALA A 117 15.80 0.36 -13.84
C ALA A 117 15.12 -0.84 -13.16
N THR A 118 14.00 -0.57 -12.48
CA THR A 118 13.02 -1.57 -12.05
C THR A 118 11.79 -1.44 -12.93
N CYS A 119 11.34 -2.51 -13.56
CA CYS A 119 10.12 -2.51 -14.36
C CYS A 119 8.91 -2.87 -13.50
N LEU A 120 7.84 -2.08 -13.62
CA LEU A 120 6.52 -2.38 -13.07
C LEU A 120 5.55 -2.50 -14.25
N ARG A 121 5.07 -3.70 -14.54
CA ARG A 121 4.23 -4.00 -15.69
C ARG A 121 2.80 -4.28 -15.26
N PHE A 122 1.84 -3.64 -15.91
CA PHE A 122 0.44 -4.06 -15.82
C PHE A 122 0.23 -5.31 -16.69
N VAL A 123 -0.45 -6.30 -16.14
CA VAL A 123 -0.80 -7.54 -16.85
C VAL A 123 -2.03 -7.34 -17.71
N GLN A 124 -2.94 -6.45 -17.29
CA GLN A 124 -4.18 -6.11 -17.99
C GLN A 124 -4.18 -4.65 -18.44
N ALA A 125 -4.91 -4.38 -19.52
CA ALA A 125 -5.10 -3.01 -20.01
C ALA A 125 -5.82 -2.16 -18.94
N LEU A 126 -5.36 -0.93 -18.75
CA LEU A 126 -6.02 0.04 -17.88
C LEU A 126 -7.28 0.62 -18.55
N ASP A 127 -8.26 -0.23 -18.75
CA ASP A 127 -9.56 0.12 -19.32
C ASP A 127 -10.62 -0.07 -18.23
N PRO A 128 -11.33 1.00 -17.81
CA PRO A 128 -12.38 0.90 -16.79
C PRO A 128 -13.48 -0.12 -17.10
N ALA A 129 -13.73 -0.40 -18.39
CA ALA A 129 -14.72 -1.39 -18.79
C ALA A 129 -14.25 -2.84 -18.56
N ARG A 130 -12.94 -3.08 -18.54
CA ARG A 130 -12.34 -4.41 -18.40
C ARG A 130 -11.71 -4.61 -17.02
N LEU A 131 -11.22 -3.53 -16.42
CA LEU A 131 -10.54 -3.53 -15.13
C LEU A 131 -11.23 -2.54 -14.18
N PRO A 132 -12.32 -2.93 -13.50
CA PRO A 132 -13.03 -2.04 -12.56
C PRO A 132 -12.15 -1.50 -11.44
N ALA A 133 -11.06 -2.20 -11.08
CA ALA A 133 -10.13 -1.77 -10.05
C ALA A 133 -9.51 -0.39 -10.31
N VAL A 134 -9.45 0.10 -11.57
CA VAL A 134 -8.95 1.46 -11.88
C VAL A 134 -9.91 2.56 -11.44
N LEU A 135 -11.16 2.22 -11.12
CA LEU A 135 -12.17 3.14 -10.58
C LEU A 135 -12.16 3.21 -9.05
N ASP A 136 -11.38 2.35 -8.38
CA ASP A 136 -11.20 2.40 -6.93
C ASP A 136 -10.52 3.72 -6.54
N PRO A 137 -11.12 4.53 -5.64
CA PRO A 137 -10.49 5.77 -5.15
C PRO A 137 -9.08 5.55 -4.57
N ALA A 138 -8.78 4.35 -4.08
CA ALA A 138 -7.46 3.99 -3.56
C ALA A 138 -6.45 3.62 -4.67
N PHE A 139 -6.87 3.45 -5.93
CA PHE A 139 -6.00 3.06 -7.03
C PHE A 139 -4.77 4.00 -7.19
N PRO A 140 -4.92 5.34 -7.21
CA PRO A 140 -3.77 6.23 -7.32
C PRO A 140 -2.78 6.09 -6.16
N ALA A 141 -3.27 5.94 -4.93
CA ALA A 141 -2.43 5.80 -3.74
C ALA A 141 -1.67 4.46 -3.76
N ARG A 142 -2.32 3.37 -4.15
CA ARG A 142 -1.68 2.05 -4.30
C ARG A 142 -0.62 2.06 -5.38
N LEU A 143 -0.91 2.65 -6.54
CA LEU A 143 0.08 2.75 -7.62
C LEU A 143 1.27 3.61 -7.18
N ARG A 144 1.03 4.72 -6.46
CA ARG A 144 2.11 5.54 -5.91
C ARG A 144 3.02 4.73 -4.98
N ALA A 145 2.46 3.93 -4.08
CA ALA A 145 3.25 3.08 -3.18
C ALA A 145 4.11 2.04 -3.92
N LEU A 146 3.70 1.61 -5.12
CA LEU A 146 4.48 0.70 -5.95
C LEU A 146 5.62 1.39 -6.70
N VAL A 147 5.40 2.61 -7.21
CA VAL A 147 6.43 3.34 -7.97
C VAL A 147 7.37 4.15 -7.07
N GLN A 148 6.91 4.53 -5.90
CA GLN A 148 7.63 5.29 -4.90
C GLN A 148 7.46 4.63 -3.53
N PRO A 149 8.09 3.47 -3.29
CA PRO A 149 7.95 2.78 -2.03
C PRO A 149 8.41 3.69 -0.89
N PRO A 150 7.73 3.64 0.27
CA PRO A 150 8.18 4.38 1.43
C PRO A 150 9.63 3.98 1.77
N PRO A 151 10.43 4.91 2.31
CA PRO A 151 11.79 4.59 2.73
C PRO A 151 11.75 3.39 3.68
N ALA A 152 12.74 2.51 3.54
CA ALA A 152 12.87 1.39 4.47
C ALA A 152 12.83 1.93 5.90
N PRO A 153 12.12 1.27 6.83
CA PRO A 153 12.05 1.71 8.20
C PRO A 153 13.49 1.86 8.72
N ALA A 154 13.85 3.08 9.10
CA ALA A 154 15.14 3.33 9.71
C ALA A 154 15.22 2.46 10.98
N ARG A 155 16.30 1.68 11.12
CA ARG A 155 16.58 1.01 12.38
C ARG A 155 16.90 2.10 13.39
N ILE A 156 15.93 2.41 14.25
CA ILE A 156 16.17 3.28 15.38
C ILE A 156 16.99 2.45 16.36
N ALA A 157 18.13 2.97 16.80
CA ALA A 157 18.93 2.28 17.79
C ALA A 157 18.08 2.03 19.05
N ALA A 158 18.11 0.84 19.61
CA ALA A 158 17.35 0.51 20.82
C ALA A 158 17.65 1.47 21.99
N THR A 159 18.83 2.08 21.99
CA THR A 159 19.25 3.14 22.91
C THR A 159 18.37 4.39 22.85
N ASP A 160 17.76 4.70 21.70
CA ASP A 160 16.89 5.87 21.53
C ASP A 160 15.52 5.67 22.17
N PHE A 161 15.17 4.41 22.46
CA PHE A 161 13.94 4.00 23.15
C PHE A 161 14.22 3.43 24.54
N ALA A 162 15.46 3.55 25.04
CA ALA A 162 15.71 3.19 26.42
C ALA A 162 14.77 4.01 27.31
N PRO A 163 13.97 3.38 28.19
CA PRO A 163 13.13 4.12 29.12
C PRO A 163 14.01 5.08 29.90
N ALA A 164 13.61 6.36 29.98
CA ALA A 164 14.33 7.31 30.81
C ALA A 164 14.39 6.73 32.23
N GLU A 165 15.60 6.44 32.72
CA GLU A 165 15.81 6.01 34.09
C GLU A 165 15.21 7.07 35.01
N GLY A 166 14.24 6.69 35.86
CA GLY A 166 13.56 7.61 36.78
C GLY A 166 12.06 7.85 36.48
N GLY A 167 11.50 7.25 35.44
CA GLY A 167 10.05 7.13 35.32
C GLY A 167 9.51 6.33 36.51
N ALA A 168 8.46 6.83 37.20
CA ALA A 168 7.82 6.09 38.28
C ALA A 168 7.60 4.66 37.83
N ALA A 169 8.22 3.71 38.51
CA ALA A 169 7.95 2.31 38.29
C ALA A 169 6.43 2.14 38.38
N TYR A 170 5.81 1.82 37.26
CA TYR A 170 4.44 1.34 37.32
C TYR A 170 4.48 0.06 38.15
N PRO A 171 3.96 0.05 39.35
CA PRO A 171 3.65 -1.20 39.99
C PRO A 171 2.29 -1.62 39.44
N PRO A 172 2.19 -2.50 38.46
CA PRO A 172 0.97 -3.23 38.30
C PRO A 172 0.93 -4.16 39.53
N THR A 173 0.42 -3.67 40.66
CA THR A 173 -0.09 -4.59 41.65
C THR A 173 -1.23 -5.34 40.94
N PRO A 174 -1.00 -6.58 40.52
CA PRO A 174 -2.08 -7.33 39.90
C PRO A 174 -3.14 -7.42 41.01
N ARG A 175 -4.27 -6.77 40.76
CA ARG A 175 -5.40 -6.82 41.65
C ARG A 175 -5.85 -8.28 41.64
N ASP A 176 -5.54 -9.02 42.70
CA ASP A 176 -5.94 -10.41 42.76
C ASP A 176 -7.47 -10.48 42.79
N LEU A 177 -8.05 -10.84 41.65
CA LEU A 177 -9.49 -10.98 41.48
C LEU A 177 -10.02 -12.35 42.01
N ARG A 178 -9.13 -13.26 42.40
CA ARG A 178 -9.52 -14.60 42.89
C ARG A 178 -10.51 -14.56 44.03
N PRO A 179 -10.35 -13.70 45.07
CA PRO A 179 -11.32 -13.66 46.16
C PRO A 179 -12.70 -13.21 45.68
N TRP A 180 -12.79 -12.29 44.74
CA TRP A 180 -14.06 -11.84 44.19
C TRP A 180 -14.76 -12.90 43.34
N TRP A 181 -14.01 -13.68 42.59
CA TRP A 181 -14.53 -14.83 41.85
C TRP A 181 -15.03 -15.92 42.81
N ALA A 182 -14.31 -16.19 43.90
CA ALA A 182 -14.72 -17.16 44.90
C ALA A 182 -16.05 -16.75 45.55
N VAL A 183 -16.21 -15.45 45.90
CA VAL A 183 -17.47 -14.93 46.46
C VAL A 183 -18.61 -15.04 45.44
N LEU A 184 -18.38 -14.70 44.16
CA LEU A 184 -19.40 -14.82 43.14
C LEU A 184 -19.88 -16.27 42.96
N ILE A 185 -18.97 -17.22 42.93
CA ILE A 185 -19.28 -18.65 42.80
C ILE A 185 -20.08 -19.12 44.03
N ALA A 186 -19.67 -18.73 45.24
CA ALA A 186 -20.38 -19.07 46.44
C ALA A 186 -21.82 -18.52 46.50
N LEU A 187 -22.01 -17.28 46.04
CA LEU A 187 -23.34 -16.67 45.93
C LEU A 187 -24.24 -17.37 44.91
N LEU A 188 -23.70 -17.71 43.74
CA LEU A 188 -24.44 -18.46 42.71
C LEU A 188 -24.84 -19.84 43.22
N PHE A 189 -23.96 -20.54 43.92
CA PHE A 189 -24.26 -21.83 44.52
C PHE A 189 -25.32 -21.72 45.63
N ALA A 190 -25.22 -20.70 46.47
CA ALA A 190 -26.21 -20.43 47.51
C ALA A 190 -27.60 -20.13 46.92
N LEU A 191 -27.62 -19.34 45.85
CA LEU A 191 -28.87 -19.01 45.11
C LEU A 191 -29.50 -20.26 44.49
N GLU A 192 -28.68 -21.10 43.87
CA GLU A 192 -29.15 -22.37 43.29
C GLU A 192 -29.75 -23.28 44.37
N ARG A 193 -29.05 -23.43 45.49
CA ARG A 193 -29.55 -24.23 46.64
C ARG A 193 -30.82 -23.66 47.21
N TRP A 194 -30.93 -22.34 47.35
CA TRP A 194 -32.13 -21.69 47.85
C TRP A 194 -33.33 -21.90 46.92
N MET A 195 -33.11 -21.77 45.58
CA MET A 195 -34.16 -22.07 44.60
C MET A 195 -34.55 -23.55 44.64
N ALA A 196 -33.61 -24.46 44.78
CA ALA A 196 -33.88 -25.90 44.87
C ALA A 196 -34.60 -26.29 46.16
N ALA A 197 -34.28 -25.61 47.29
CA ALA A 197 -34.89 -25.84 48.58
C ALA A 197 -36.23 -25.09 48.77
N SER A 198 -36.58 -24.15 47.89
CA SER A 198 -37.86 -23.43 47.94
C SER A 198 -39.00 -24.40 47.63
N PRO A 199 -39.90 -24.73 48.60
CA PRO A 199 -40.99 -25.64 48.32
C PRO A 199 -41.90 -25.04 47.25
N ARG A 200 -41.92 -25.65 46.06
CA ARG A 200 -42.92 -25.36 45.08
C ARG A 200 -44.27 -25.55 45.74
N ARG A 201 -44.99 -24.49 46.06
CA ARG A 201 -46.39 -24.57 46.41
C ARG A 201 -47.10 -25.21 45.22
N ASN A 202 -47.24 -26.56 45.31
CA ASN A 202 -48.23 -27.28 44.52
C ASN A 202 -49.60 -26.77 44.99
N ARG A 203 -50.11 -25.73 44.37
CA ARG A 203 -51.57 -25.48 44.33
C ARG A 203 -52.09 -26.24 43.15
N GLY A 204 -52.39 -27.49 43.32
CA GLY A 204 -53.36 -28.22 42.49
C GLY A 204 -54.78 -27.81 42.89
N PRO A 205 -55.74 -27.90 41.97
CA PRO A 205 -57.11 -27.47 42.13
C PRO A 205 -57.85 -28.32 43.15
#